data_1c55c4090d2dbfc535338bc372d80aad
#
_entry.id   1c55c4090d2dbfc535338bc372d80aad
#
_cell.length_a   1.000
_cell.length_b   1.000
_cell.length_c   1.000
_cell.angle_alpha   90.00
_cell.angle_beta   90.00
_cell.angle_gamma   90.00
#
_symmetry.space_group_name_H-M   'P 1'
#
loop_
_entity.id
_entity.type
_entity.pdbx_description
1 polymer ?
#
loop_
_entity_poly.entity_id
_entity_poly.type
_entity_poly.pdbx_seq_one_letter_code
_entity_poly.pdbx_strand_id
1 'polypeptide(L)'
;MDCLNQYQGKNFYLLNGDTTELIRNFPDNSMHFEIYSPPFSSLYTYSNSDRDLGNSKNDEEFFAHFHFITSELFRILKPGRIMAVHCMNLPTSKERDGFIGIKDFRGDLIREFQSAGFIYHSEVCIWKNPVTAMQRTKALGLLHKQLKKDSCMSRTGIPDYIVIMRKPGENPEPVTHTNETFPVSDWQEYASPIWQYDFSPCWWDINQSETLNVRMARESKDERHICP
;
A
#
# COMPACT_ATOMS: atom_id res chain seq x y z
N MET A 1 -1.11 17.33 17.43
CA MET A 1 -0.23 18.20 16.61
C MET A 1 -1.07 18.76 15.51
N ASP A 2 -0.95 20.04 15.26
CA ASP A 2 -1.78 20.67 14.25
C ASP A 2 -1.32 20.31 12.84
N CYS A 3 -2.22 20.42 11.87
CA CYS A 3 -1.89 20.30 10.47
C CYS A 3 -0.82 21.34 10.11
N LEU A 4 0.32 20.88 9.57
CA LEU A 4 1.44 21.77 9.22
C LEU A 4 1.10 22.68 8.05
N ASN A 5 0.43 22.13 7.06
CA ASN A 5 -0.08 22.83 5.89
C ASN A 5 -1.36 22.16 5.40
N GLN A 6 -2.26 22.96 4.86
CA GLN A 6 -3.47 22.46 4.23
C GLN A 6 -3.73 23.17 2.91
N TYR A 7 -4.32 22.46 1.97
CA TYR A 7 -4.76 23.02 0.71
C TYR A 7 -6.15 22.47 0.36
N GLN A 8 -7.04 23.34 -0.05
CA GLN A 8 -8.37 22.98 -0.51
C GLN A 8 -8.46 23.21 -2.02
N GLY A 9 -8.70 22.14 -2.76
CA GLY A 9 -9.08 22.19 -4.17
C GLY A 9 -10.60 22.18 -4.32
N LYS A 10 -11.07 22.16 -5.57
CA LYS A 10 -12.51 22.14 -5.88
C LYS A 10 -13.22 20.93 -5.27
N ASN A 11 -12.59 19.75 -5.33
CA ASN A 11 -13.18 18.46 -4.95
C ASN A 11 -12.28 17.65 -4.02
N PHE A 12 -11.25 18.24 -3.42
CA PHE A 12 -10.31 17.53 -2.55
C PHE A 12 -9.71 18.46 -1.49
N TYR A 13 -9.26 17.82 -0.41
CA TYR A 13 -8.45 18.42 0.64
C TYR A 13 -7.10 17.71 0.71
N LEU A 14 -6.02 18.47 0.84
CA LEU A 14 -4.70 17.97 1.20
C LEU A 14 -4.35 18.47 2.61
N LEU A 15 -4.01 17.52 3.47
CA LEU A 15 -3.57 17.79 4.83
C LEU A 15 -2.14 17.26 4.97
N ASN A 16 -1.19 18.12 5.30
CA ASN A 16 0.18 17.74 5.61
C ASN A 16 0.37 17.71 7.12
N GLY A 17 0.68 16.55 7.66
CA GLY A 17 0.89 16.38 9.10
C GLY A 17 1.04 14.90 9.45
N ASP A 18 1.14 14.62 10.74
CA ASP A 18 1.16 13.25 11.24
C ASP A 18 -0.22 12.60 11.05
N THR A 19 -0.29 11.56 10.21
CA THR A 19 -1.53 10.87 9.90
C THR A 19 -2.20 10.29 11.16
N THR A 20 -1.43 9.80 12.11
CA THR A 20 -1.93 9.22 13.37
C THR A 20 -2.69 10.25 14.22
N GLU A 21 -2.30 11.51 14.12
CA GLU A 21 -2.98 12.60 14.81
C GLU A 21 -4.12 13.20 13.99
N LEU A 22 -3.89 13.42 12.69
CA LEU A 22 -4.88 14.05 11.81
C LEU A 22 -6.13 13.19 11.62
N ILE A 23 -5.98 11.87 11.53
CA ILE A 23 -7.08 10.94 11.31
C ILE A 23 -8.14 11.01 12.43
N ARG A 24 -7.74 11.35 13.65
CA ARG A 24 -8.63 11.50 14.80
C ARG A 24 -9.65 12.63 14.64
N ASN A 25 -9.39 13.58 13.77
CA ASN A 25 -10.30 14.69 13.49
C ASN A 25 -11.46 14.31 12.55
N PHE A 26 -11.39 13.14 11.92
CA PHE A 26 -12.48 12.68 11.06
C PHE A 26 -13.57 11.99 11.89
N PRO A 27 -14.86 12.23 11.57
CA PRO A 27 -15.97 11.59 12.26
C PRO A 27 -15.98 10.07 12.07
N ASP A 28 -16.58 9.36 13.02
CA ASP A 28 -16.85 7.93 12.90
C ASP A 28 -17.70 7.65 11.67
N ASN A 29 -17.41 6.56 10.96
CA ASN A 29 -18.22 6.11 9.81
C ASN A 29 -18.42 7.20 8.74
N SER A 30 -17.42 8.02 8.49
CA SER A 30 -17.48 9.14 7.53
C SER A 30 -16.90 8.80 6.15
N MET A 31 -15.97 7.84 6.06
CA MET A 31 -15.26 7.52 4.83
C MET A 31 -15.97 6.41 4.04
N HIS A 32 -16.13 6.63 2.74
CA HIS A 32 -16.75 5.66 1.83
C HIS A 32 -15.75 4.65 1.27
N PHE A 33 -14.49 5.04 1.17
CA PHE A 33 -13.40 4.23 0.65
C PHE A 33 -12.09 4.77 1.17
N GLU A 34 -11.16 3.88 1.45
CA GLU A 34 -9.81 4.22 1.89
C GLU A 34 -8.80 3.52 0.99
N ILE A 35 -7.73 4.22 0.63
CA ILE A 35 -6.61 3.66 -0.10
C ILE A 35 -5.30 4.24 0.42
N TYR A 36 -4.33 3.37 0.71
CA TYR A 36 -3.01 3.81 1.12
C TYR A 36 -1.96 2.71 0.98
N SER A 37 -0.71 3.10 1.13
CA SER A 37 0.44 2.20 1.21
C SER A 37 1.21 2.52 2.49
N PRO A 38 1.18 1.65 3.51
CA PRO A 38 1.97 1.86 4.72
C PRO A 38 3.47 1.77 4.43
N PRO A 39 4.34 2.29 5.30
CA PRO A 39 5.74 1.93 5.28
C PRO A 39 5.91 0.41 5.34
N PHE A 40 6.87 -0.13 4.61
CA PHE A 40 7.12 -1.58 4.58
C PHE A 40 8.07 -1.98 5.70
N SER A 41 7.61 -1.92 6.95
CA SER A 41 8.43 -2.12 8.14
C SER A 41 9.66 -1.19 8.09
N SER A 42 10.81 -1.66 8.51
CA SER A 42 12.10 -0.94 8.46
C SER A 42 12.84 -1.04 7.12
N LEU A 43 12.13 -1.29 6.00
CA LEU A 43 12.77 -1.40 4.69
C LEU A 43 13.35 -0.07 4.23
N TYR A 44 12.66 1.04 4.52
CA TYR A 44 13.06 2.40 4.20
C TYR A 44 12.87 3.31 5.39
N THR A 45 13.85 4.17 5.65
CA THR A 45 13.73 5.30 6.56
C THR A 45 13.38 6.53 5.74
N TYR A 46 12.25 7.18 6.05
CA TYR A 46 11.77 8.35 5.30
C TYR A 46 12.20 9.66 5.95
N SER A 47 12.45 9.66 7.25
CA SER A 47 12.90 10.83 8.00
C SER A 47 13.69 10.41 9.25
N ASN A 48 14.30 11.37 9.93
CA ASN A 48 14.97 11.15 11.21
C ASN A 48 14.01 11.32 12.41
N SER A 49 12.71 11.35 12.19
CA SER A 49 11.71 11.50 13.24
C SER A 49 11.47 10.18 13.96
N ASP A 50 11.36 10.20 15.27
CA ASP A 50 10.94 9.05 16.07
C ASP A 50 9.49 8.61 15.77
N ARG A 51 8.73 9.45 15.05
CA ARG A 51 7.36 9.16 14.58
C ARG A 51 7.31 8.49 13.22
N ASP A 52 8.43 8.37 12.54
CA ASP A 52 8.52 7.63 11.28
C ASP A 52 8.53 6.13 11.57
N LEU A 53 7.48 5.43 11.18
CA LEU A 53 7.35 3.99 11.33
C LEU A 53 8.49 3.21 10.66
N GLY A 54 9.15 3.78 9.63
CA GLY A 54 10.34 3.22 9.01
C GLY A 54 11.56 3.15 9.94
N ASN A 55 11.54 3.87 11.08
CA ASN A 55 12.58 3.83 12.11
C ASN A 55 12.34 2.79 13.22
N SER A 56 11.27 2.00 13.13
CA SER A 56 11.00 0.92 14.09
C SER A 56 12.15 -0.07 14.13
N LYS A 57 12.56 -0.48 15.33
CA LYS A 57 13.71 -1.39 15.55
C LYS A 57 13.47 -2.79 15.02
N ASN A 58 12.23 -3.24 15.11
CA ASN A 58 11.76 -4.55 14.68
C ASN A 58 10.28 -4.49 14.29
N ASP A 59 9.74 -5.61 13.84
CA ASP A 59 8.33 -5.67 13.42
C ASP A 59 7.35 -5.58 14.57
N GLU A 60 7.71 -6.07 15.76
CA GLU A 60 6.84 -5.98 16.93
C GLU A 60 6.61 -4.52 17.29
N GLU A 61 7.66 -3.70 17.30
CA GLU A 61 7.55 -2.26 17.51
C GLU A 61 6.78 -1.57 16.36
N PHE A 62 7.06 -1.97 15.11
CA PHE A 62 6.34 -1.45 13.94
C PHE A 62 4.83 -1.68 14.09
N PHE A 63 4.40 -2.92 14.33
CA PHE A 63 2.98 -3.26 14.42
C PHE A 63 2.32 -2.69 15.68
N ALA A 64 3.05 -2.56 16.79
CA ALA A 64 2.54 -1.88 17.98
C ALA A 64 2.20 -0.40 17.71
N HIS A 65 3.02 0.29 16.93
CA HIS A 65 2.73 1.67 16.50
C HIS A 65 1.69 1.73 15.38
N PHE A 66 1.75 0.80 14.44
CA PHE A 66 0.82 0.73 13.32
C PHE A 66 -0.62 0.48 13.77
N HIS A 67 -0.80 -0.20 14.89
CA HIS A 67 -2.12 -0.45 15.50
C HIS A 67 -2.91 0.83 15.79
N PHE A 68 -2.24 1.93 16.12
CA PHE A 68 -2.93 3.21 16.32
C PHE A 68 -3.60 3.72 15.05
N ILE A 69 -2.99 3.49 13.87
CA ILE A 69 -3.57 3.88 12.58
C ILE A 69 -4.69 2.91 12.19
N THR A 70 -4.46 1.60 12.35
CA THR A 70 -5.44 0.58 11.92
C THR A 70 -6.75 0.70 12.67
N SER A 71 -6.70 1.00 13.95
CA SER A 71 -7.90 1.23 14.78
C SER A 71 -8.68 2.47 14.33
N GLU A 72 -8.00 3.55 13.96
CA GLU A 72 -8.63 4.77 13.47
C GLU A 72 -9.21 4.61 12.06
N LEU A 73 -8.52 3.89 11.18
CA LEU A 73 -9.04 3.53 9.85
C LEU A 73 -10.33 2.72 10.00
N PHE A 74 -10.35 1.75 10.92
CA PHE A 74 -11.58 1.02 11.21
C PHE A 74 -12.70 1.93 11.72
N ARG A 75 -12.39 2.89 12.58
CA ARG A 75 -13.37 3.81 13.14
C ARG A 75 -14.03 4.68 12.06
N ILE A 76 -13.23 5.28 11.17
CA ILE A 76 -13.72 6.28 10.21
C ILE A 76 -14.37 5.66 8.98
N LEU A 77 -14.02 4.41 8.58
CA LEU A 77 -14.66 3.73 7.45
C LEU A 77 -16.11 3.40 7.76
N LYS A 78 -17.01 3.65 6.81
CA LYS A 78 -18.44 3.28 6.92
C LYS A 78 -18.61 1.75 6.97
N PRO A 79 -19.60 1.22 7.74
CA PRO A 79 -19.92 -0.21 7.72
C PRO A 79 -20.21 -0.72 6.30
N GLY A 80 -19.80 -1.95 6.00
CA GLY A 80 -20.00 -2.57 4.71
C GLY A 80 -19.12 -2.03 3.58
N ARG A 81 -18.27 -1.00 3.85
CA ARG A 81 -17.34 -0.43 2.89
C ARG A 81 -15.97 -1.09 2.97
N ILE A 82 -15.14 -0.82 1.98
CA ILE A 82 -13.84 -1.44 1.78
C ILE A 82 -12.70 -0.43 1.87
N MET A 83 -11.53 -0.97 2.21
CA MET A 83 -10.25 -0.29 2.19
C MET A 83 -9.28 -1.09 1.32
N ALA A 84 -8.48 -0.42 0.51
CA ALA A 84 -7.45 -1.01 -0.34
C ALA A 84 -6.06 -0.64 0.20
N VAL A 85 -5.23 -1.66 0.45
CA VAL A 85 -3.88 -1.49 1.02
C VAL A 85 -2.84 -2.06 0.08
N HIS A 86 -1.98 -1.18 -0.46
CA HIS A 86 -0.84 -1.61 -1.26
C HIS A 86 0.28 -2.10 -0.35
N CYS A 87 0.79 -3.29 -0.61
CA CYS A 87 1.92 -3.86 0.12
C CYS A 87 2.70 -4.88 -0.73
N MET A 88 3.81 -5.36 -0.18
CA MET A 88 4.56 -6.48 -0.72
C MET A 88 5.18 -7.31 0.41
N ASN A 89 5.51 -8.55 0.14
CA ASN A 89 6.38 -9.33 1.02
C ASN A 89 7.82 -8.84 0.94
N LEU A 90 8.56 -8.92 2.03
CA LEU A 90 9.88 -8.31 2.14
C LEU A 90 11.00 -9.32 1.91
N PRO A 91 12.04 -8.96 1.13
CA PRO A 91 13.22 -9.81 1.03
C PRO A 91 14.01 -9.78 2.33
N THR A 92 14.47 -10.95 2.79
CA THR A 92 15.43 -11.05 3.88
C THR A 92 16.86 -11.03 3.37
N SER A 93 17.79 -10.65 4.24
CA SER A 93 19.22 -10.64 3.98
C SER A 93 20.00 -11.37 5.07
N LYS A 94 21.17 -11.92 4.73
CA LYS A 94 22.04 -12.58 5.74
C LYS A 94 22.50 -11.63 6.85
N GLU A 95 22.73 -10.38 6.50
CA GLU A 95 23.26 -9.38 7.46
C GLU A 95 22.21 -8.98 8.49
N ARG A 96 20.99 -8.71 8.04
CA ARG A 96 19.90 -8.24 8.88
C ARG A 96 19.13 -9.38 9.55
N ASP A 97 18.81 -10.42 8.77
CA ASP A 97 17.87 -11.46 9.17
C ASP A 97 18.55 -12.83 9.43
N GLY A 98 19.85 -12.94 9.15
CA GLY A 98 20.61 -14.18 9.30
C GLY A 98 20.42 -15.19 8.16
N PHE A 99 19.47 -14.99 7.27
CA PHE A 99 19.14 -15.89 6.14
C PHE A 99 18.64 -15.12 4.90
N ILE A 100 18.64 -15.84 3.77
CA ILE A 100 18.06 -15.33 2.51
C ILE A 100 16.71 -16.02 2.31
N GLY A 101 15.66 -15.23 2.13
CA GLY A 101 14.30 -15.70 1.95
C GLY A 101 13.32 -14.56 1.74
N ILE A 102 12.09 -14.79 2.14
CA ILE A 102 10.98 -13.82 2.08
C ILE A 102 10.31 -13.81 3.45
N LYS A 103 10.01 -12.60 3.93
CA LYS A 103 9.21 -12.36 5.11
C LYS A 103 7.77 -12.07 4.69
N ASP A 104 6.81 -12.72 5.33
CA ASP A 104 5.37 -12.59 5.04
C ASP A 104 4.77 -11.32 5.63
N PHE A 105 5.30 -10.16 5.23
CA PHE A 105 4.80 -8.85 5.69
C PHE A 105 3.35 -8.60 5.27
N ARG A 106 2.94 -9.07 4.09
CA ARG A 106 1.54 -9.01 3.66
C ARG A 106 0.61 -9.74 4.62
N GLY A 107 0.97 -10.94 5.02
CA GLY A 107 0.19 -11.73 5.98
C GLY A 107 0.13 -11.07 7.36
N ASP A 108 1.23 -10.44 7.80
CA ASP A 108 1.26 -9.69 9.06
C ASP A 108 0.32 -8.49 9.02
N LEU A 109 0.30 -7.73 7.91
CA LEU A 109 -0.65 -6.63 7.71
C LEU A 109 -2.10 -7.11 7.75
N ILE A 110 -2.42 -8.21 7.05
CA ILE A 110 -3.78 -8.79 7.07
C ILE A 110 -4.19 -9.15 8.49
N ARG A 111 -3.31 -9.79 9.27
CA ARG A 111 -3.58 -10.16 10.67
C ARG A 111 -3.80 -8.92 11.55
N GLU A 112 -3.00 -7.88 11.33
CA GLU A 112 -3.16 -6.62 12.04
C GLU A 112 -4.51 -5.97 11.77
N PHE A 113 -4.95 -5.89 10.51
CA PHE A 113 -6.29 -5.37 10.18
C PHE A 113 -7.41 -6.24 10.73
N GLN A 114 -7.24 -7.56 10.71
CA GLN A 114 -8.21 -8.46 11.32
C GLN A 114 -8.31 -8.24 12.85
N SER A 115 -7.19 -7.97 13.52
CA SER A 115 -7.19 -7.65 14.95
C SER A 115 -7.93 -6.36 15.27
N ALA A 116 -7.90 -5.38 14.35
CA ALA A 116 -8.66 -4.15 14.44
C ALA A 116 -10.17 -4.32 14.10
N GLY A 117 -10.59 -5.51 13.65
CA GLY A 117 -11.99 -5.84 13.37
C GLY A 117 -12.37 -5.92 11.90
N PHE A 118 -11.44 -5.70 10.97
CA PHE A 118 -11.71 -5.85 9.54
C PHE A 118 -11.86 -7.32 9.12
N ILE A 119 -12.60 -7.53 8.04
CA ILE A 119 -12.67 -8.79 7.32
C ILE A 119 -11.67 -8.75 6.17
N TYR A 120 -10.80 -9.76 6.05
CA TYR A 120 -10.01 -9.97 4.83
C TYR A 120 -10.95 -10.39 3.71
N HIS A 121 -11.15 -9.50 2.74
CA HIS A 121 -12.18 -9.65 1.70
C HIS A 121 -11.62 -10.29 0.43
N SER A 122 -10.55 -9.72 -0.11
CA SER A 122 -9.92 -10.18 -1.35
C SER A 122 -8.55 -9.55 -1.52
N GLU A 123 -7.83 -9.95 -2.57
CA GLU A 123 -6.59 -9.31 -2.96
C GLU A 123 -6.38 -9.37 -4.46
N VAL A 124 -5.59 -8.45 -4.98
CA VAL A 124 -5.07 -8.45 -6.34
C VAL A 124 -3.55 -8.53 -6.28
N CYS A 125 -2.99 -9.44 -7.06
CA CYS A 125 -1.54 -9.54 -7.25
C CYS A 125 -1.11 -8.63 -8.41
N ILE A 126 -0.18 -7.74 -8.16
CA ILE A 126 0.42 -6.87 -9.18
C ILE A 126 1.72 -7.49 -9.65
N TRP A 127 1.75 -7.86 -10.92
CA TRP A 127 2.95 -8.42 -11.53
C TRP A 127 4.08 -7.37 -11.62
N LYS A 128 5.30 -7.80 -11.35
CA LYS A 128 6.52 -7.00 -11.51
C LYS A 128 7.53 -7.71 -12.40
N ASN A 129 8.16 -6.97 -13.30
CA ASN A 129 9.23 -7.52 -14.11
C ASN A 129 10.42 -7.92 -13.23
N PRO A 130 10.81 -9.21 -13.18
CA PRO A 130 11.88 -9.69 -12.30
C PRO A 130 13.26 -9.14 -12.68
N VAL A 131 13.48 -8.82 -13.96
CA VAL A 131 14.75 -8.24 -14.43
C VAL A 131 14.91 -6.81 -13.89
N THR A 132 13.85 -6.00 -13.98
CA THR A 132 13.84 -4.65 -13.43
C THR A 132 14.02 -4.68 -11.90
N ALA A 133 13.31 -5.57 -11.21
CA ALA A 133 13.45 -5.76 -9.77
C ALA A 133 14.88 -6.16 -9.37
N MET A 134 15.48 -7.08 -10.13
CA MET A 134 16.87 -7.51 -9.93
C MET A 134 17.87 -6.37 -10.12
N GLN A 135 17.73 -5.59 -11.20
CA GLN A 135 18.62 -4.47 -11.49
C GLN A 135 18.60 -3.40 -10.39
N ARG A 136 17.44 -3.15 -9.83
CA ARG A 136 17.25 -2.12 -8.79
C ARG A 136 17.72 -2.57 -7.42
N THR A 137 17.26 -3.74 -6.99
CA THR A 137 17.51 -4.23 -5.63
C THR A 137 18.83 -4.96 -5.49
N LYS A 138 19.39 -5.46 -6.61
CA LYS A 138 20.56 -6.36 -6.65
C LYS A 138 20.43 -7.53 -5.66
N ALA A 139 19.19 -7.91 -5.34
CA ALA A 139 18.89 -8.95 -4.37
C ALA A 139 19.55 -10.26 -4.78
N LEU A 140 20.35 -10.82 -3.88
CA LEU A 140 21.20 -11.99 -4.16
C LEU A 140 20.41 -13.16 -4.76
N GLY A 141 19.22 -13.45 -4.23
CA GLY A 141 18.34 -14.52 -4.70
C GLY A 141 17.78 -14.32 -6.11
N LEU A 142 17.84 -13.11 -6.68
CA LEU A 142 17.40 -12.81 -8.05
C LEU A 142 18.56 -12.77 -9.06
N LEU A 143 19.82 -12.88 -8.61
CA LEU A 143 20.96 -12.76 -9.51
C LEU A 143 21.18 -14.04 -10.29
N HIS A 144 21.22 -13.96 -11.61
CA HIS A 144 21.50 -15.10 -12.48
C HIS A 144 22.83 -15.81 -12.12
N LYS A 145 23.85 -15.05 -11.70
CA LYS A 145 25.11 -15.64 -11.23
C LYS A 145 24.95 -16.52 -9.99
N GLN A 146 23.97 -16.22 -9.13
CA GLN A 146 23.67 -17.04 -7.94
C GLN A 146 23.01 -18.36 -8.34
N LEU A 147 22.10 -18.35 -9.31
CA LEU A 147 21.52 -19.55 -9.88
C LEU A 147 22.59 -20.55 -10.36
N LYS A 148 23.68 -20.05 -11.00
CA LYS A 148 24.79 -20.87 -11.46
C LYS A 148 25.65 -21.44 -10.33
N LYS A 149 25.72 -20.77 -9.18
CA LYS A 149 26.52 -21.22 -8.04
C LYS A 149 25.75 -22.20 -7.16
N ASP A 150 24.52 -21.82 -6.85
CA ASP A 150 23.65 -22.56 -5.93
C ASP A 150 22.20 -22.19 -6.26
N SER A 151 21.53 -23.09 -6.99
CA SER A 151 20.14 -22.90 -7.42
C SER A 151 19.15 -22.86 -6.23
N CYS A 152 19.48 -23.48 -5.10
CA CYS A 152 18.64 -23.48 -3.89
C CYS A 152 18.56 -22.09 -3.25
N MET A 153 19.51 -21.22 -3.53
CA MET A 153 19.52 -19.84 -3.04
C MET A 153 18.78 -18.86 -3.97
N SER A 154 18.29 -19.35 -5.10
CA SER A 154 17.56 -18.54 -6.07
C SER A 154 16.07 -18.54 -5.74
N ARG A 155 15.41 -17.41 -5.96
CA ARG A 155 13.98 -17.24 -5.79
C ARG A 155 13.37 -16.47 -6.95
N THR A 156 12.06 -16.52 -7.08
CA THR A 156 11.29 -15.69 -7.99
C THR A 156 11.28 -14.21 -7.55
N GLY A 157 10.87 -13.33 -8.42
CA GLY A 157 10.52 -11.95 -8.06
C GLY A 157 9.41 -11.90 -7.01
N ILE A 158 9.34 -10.82 -6.26
CA ILE A 158 8.27 -10.58 -5.29
C ILE A 158 7.28 -9.63 -5.95
N PRO A 159 6.01 -10.03 -6.12
CA PRO A 159 4.97 -9.15 -6.64
C PRO A 159 4.56 -8.13 -5.59
N ASP A 160 3.82 -7.11 -6.00
CA ASP A 160 3.04 -6.30 -5.08
C ASP A 160 1.62 -6.84 -4.95
N TYR A 161 0.92 -6.38 -3.95
CA TYR A 161 -0.46 -6.75 -3.69
C TYR A 161 -1.29 -5.51 -3.35
N ILE A 162 -2.54 -5.53 -3.79
CA ILE A 162 -3.58 -4.69 -3.22
C ILE A 162 -4.44 -5.60 -2.35
N VAL A 163 -4.29 -5.49 -1.05
CA VAL A 163 -5.11 -6.21 -0.07
C VAL A 163 -6.37 -5.42 0.17
N ILE A 164 -7.53 -6.07 0.02
CA ILE A 164 -8.83 -5.45 0.24
C ILE A 164 -9.37 -5.92 1.58
N MET A 165 -9.56 -4.97 2.48
CA MET A 165 -10.18 -5.18 3.78
C MET A 165 -11.57 -4.57 3.79
N ARG A 166 -12.52 -5.22 4.47
CA ARG A 166 -13.91 -4.77 4.56
C ARG A 166 -14.31 -4.55 6.01
N LYS A 167 -14.95 -3.41 6.31
CA LYS A 167 -15.58 -3.21 7.61
C LYS A 167 -16.86 -4.04 7.70
N PRO A 168 -17.09 -4.82 8.78
CA PRO A 168 -18.34 -5.52 8.98
C PRO A 168 -19.56 -4.59 8.98
N GLY A 169 -20.73 -5.17 8.70
CA GLY A 169 -22.01 -4.45 8.66
C GLY A 169 -22.55 -4.27 7.25
N GLU A 170 -23.72 -3.68 7.17
CA GLU A 170 -24.40 -3.35 5.93
C GLU A 170 -23.97 -1.96 5.44
N ASN A 171 -23.86 -1.82 4.12
CA ASN A 171 -23.57 -0.53 3.51
C ASN A 171 -24.85 0.31 3.45
N PRO A 172 -24.92 1.43 4.19
CA PRO A 172 -26.12 2.28 4.20
C PRO A 172 -26.37 3.02 2.89
N GLU A 173 -25.34 3.14 2.06
CA GLU A 173 -25.36 3.89 0.81
C GLU A 173 -24.76 3.03 -0.33
N PRO A 174 -25.47 1.97 -0.78
CA PRO A 174 -24.95 1.11 -1.83
C PRO A 174 -24.83 1.87 -3.15
N VAL A 175 -23.72 1.64 -3.87
CA VAL A 175 -23.53 2.15 -5.22
C VAL A 175 -24.20 1.17 -6.18
N THR A 176 -25.02 1.70 -7.09
CA THR A 176 -25.66 0.92 -8.14
C THR A 176 -25.11 1.32 -9.49
N HIS A 177 -24.80 0.33 -10.31
CA HIS A 177 -24.33 0.53 -11.67
C HIS A 177 -25.32 -0.03 -12.69
N THR A 178 -25.34 0.55 -13.88
CA THR A 178 -26.01 0.00 -15.08
C THR A 178 -24.95 -0.57 -16.00
N ASN A 179 -25.37 -1.30 -17.05
CA ASN A 179 -24.44 -1.76 -18.08
C ASN A 179 -23.74 -0.60 -18.83
N GLU A 180 -24.29 0.61 -18.79
CA GLU A 180 -23.71 1.80 -19.39
C GLU A 180 -22.65 2.43 -18.48
N THR A 181 -22.87 2.45 -17.17
CA THR A 181 -21.94 3.04 -16.19
C THR A 181 -20.84 2.09 -15.76
N PHE A 182 -21.04 0.78 -15.94
CA PHE A 182 -20.05 -0.27 -15.65
C PHE A 182 -20.28 -1.46 -16.58
N PRO A 183 -19.76 -1.43 -17.82
CA PRO A 183 -19.94 -2.49 -18.79
C PRO A 183 -19.22 -3.78 -18.39
N VAL A 184 -19.68 -4.89 -18.96
CA VAL A 184 -19.12 -6.23 -18.69
C VAL A 184 -17.62 -6.30 -19.02
N SER A 185 -17.16 -5.57 -20.02
CA SER A 185 -15.74 -5.48 -20.38
C SER A 185 -14.89 -4.95 -19.22
N ASP A 186 -15.34 -3.89 -18.56
CA ASP A 186 -14.63 -3.28 -17.44
C ASP A 186 -14.61 -4.23 -16.24
N TRP A 187 -15.75 -4.91 -16.00
CA TRP A 187 -15.80 -5.94 -14.97
C TRP A 187 -14.80 -7.08 -15.24
N GLN A 188 -14.71 -7.57 -16.48
CA GLN A 188 -13.78 -8.64 -16.86
C GLN A 188 -12.32 -8.23 -16.61
N GLU A 189 -11.97 -6.98 -16.86
CA GLU A 189 -10.63 -6.46 -16.61
C GLU A 189 -10.36 -6.34 -15.10
N TYR A 190 -11.24 -5.71 -14.35
CA TYR A 190 -11.04 -5.45 -12.93
C TYR A 190 -11.20 -6.69 -12.04
N ALA A 191 -11.97 -7.67 -12.46
CA ALA A 191 -12.12 -8.95 -11.75
C ALA A 191 -10.90 -9.88 -11.86
N SER A 192 -9.88 -9.51 -12.66
CA SER A 192 -8.65 -10.30 -12.75
C SER A 192 -7.92 -10.31 -11.39
N PRO A 193 -7.55 -11.49 -10.87
CA PRO A 193 -6.76 -11.58 -9.62
C PRO A 193 -5.29 -11.18 -9.82
N ILE A 194 -4.86 -11.02 -11.06
CA ILE A 194 -3.51 -10.60 -11.42
C ILE A 194 -3.60 -9.42 -12.37
N TRP A 195 -3.04 -8.30 -11.96
CA TRP A 195 -2.94 -7.12 -12.80
C TRP A 195 -1.55 -7.06 -13.41
N GLN A 196 -1.50 -7.10 -14.73
CA GLN A 196 -0.29 -6.96 -15.55
C GLN A 196 -0.34 -5.62 -16.27
N TYR A 197 -0.24 -4.54 -15.52
CA TYR A 197 -0.03 -3.28 -16.17
C TYR A 197 1.47 -3.13 -16.46
N ASP A 198 1.81 -2.79 -17.68
CA ASP A 198 3.09 -2.15 -17.96
C ASP A 198 3.03 -0.79 -17.25
N PHE A 199 3.30 -0.82 -15.96
CA PHE A 199 3.49 0.39 -15.18
C PHE A 199 4.73 1.10 -15.73
N SER A 200 4.54 1.73 -16.87
CA SER A 200 5.35 2.83 -17.30
C SER A 200 5.33 3.91 -16.19
N PRO A 201 6.32 4.66 -16.03
CA PRO A 201 6.94 5.27 -14.83
C PRO A 201 6.06 5.88 -13.74
N CYS A 202 4.76 6.08 -13.93
CA CYS A 202 3.92 6.86 -13.02
C CYS A 202 3.87 6.33 -11.58
N TRP A 203 3.63 5.02 -11.36
CA TRP A 203 3.54 4.46 -10.00
C TRP A 203 4.90 4.21 -9.37
N TRP A 204 5.90 3.88 -10.17
CA TRP A 204 7.22 3.57 -9.64
C TRP A 204 8.00 4.81 -9.21
N ASP A 205 7.84 5.88 -9.91
CA ASP A 205 8.43 7.17 -9.59
C ASP A 205 7.85 7.79 -8.31
N ILE A 206 6.63 7.43 -7.93
CA ILE A 206 6.00 7.84 -6.68
C ILE A 206 6.78 7.31 -5.46
N ASN A 207 7.35 6.11 -5.54
CA ASN A 207 8.11 5.50 -4.44
C ASN A 207 9.60 5.89 -4.39
N GLN A 208 10.12 6.65 -5.35
CA GLN A 208 11.56 6.94 -5.42
C GLN A 208 11.94 8.42 -5.24
N SER A 209 11.02 9.32 -5.29
CA SER A 209 11.32 10.73 -5.10
C SER A 209 10.33 11.38 -4.18
N GLU A 210 10.88 11.86 -3.08
CA GLU A 210 10.33 12.92 -2.24
C GLU A 210 8.80 13.06 -2.24
N THR A 211 8.20 12.60 -1.15
CA THR A 211 6.84 12.92 -0.74
C THR A 211 5.79 12.93 -1.88
N LEU A 212 4.98 11.89 -1.89
CA LEU A 212 3.76 11.71 -2.69
C LEU A 212 3.00 13.03 -2.94
N ASN A 213 3.06 13.94 -1.97
CA ASN A 213 2.39 15.23 -1.95
C ASN A 213 2.92 16.25 -2.96
N VAL A 214 4.20 16.22 -3.31
CA VAL A 214 4.80 17.22 -4.21
C VAL A 214 4.57 16.87 -5.68
N ARG A 215 4.45 15.60 -6.01
CA ARG A 215 4.28 15.16 -7.39
C ARG A 215 2.84 15.26 -7.87
N MET A 216 1.86 14.87 -7.06
CA MET A 216 0.44 15.11 -7.37
C MET A 216 0.14 16.60 -7.61
N ALA A 217 0.80 17.50 -6.87
CA ALA A 217 0.66 18.94 -7.08
C ALA A 217 1.32 19.46 -8.36
N ARG A 218 2.33 18.77 -8.90
CA ARG A 218 2.99 19.15 -10.17
C ARG A 218 2.27 18.63 -11.40
N GLU A 219 1.68 17.45 -11.33
CA GLU A 219 0.96 16.83 -12.46
C GLU A 219 -0.44 17.42 -12.68
N SER A 220 -1.04 18.06 -11.66
CA SER A 220 -2.31 18.78 -11.82
C SER A 220 -2.25 20.00 -12.76
N LYS A 221 -1.07 20.36 -13.25
CA LYS A 221 -0.91 21.41 -14.30
C LYS A 221 -0.98 20.89 -15.73
N ASP A 222 -0.96 19.59 -15.93
CA ASP A 222 -1.05 18.98 -17.26
C ASP A 222 -2.23 18.00 -17.29
N GLU A 223 -3.39 18.49 -17.70
CA GLU A 223 -4.68 17.76 -17.73
C GLU A 223 -4.69 16.54 -18.67
N ARG A 224 -3.55 16.12 -19.22
CA ARG A 224 -3.49 15.10 -20.27
C ARG A 224 -3.02 13.71 -19.84
N HIS A 225 -2.72 13.50 -18.55
CA HIS A 225 -2.25 12.19 -18.06
C HIS A 225 -2.91 11.81 -16.72
N ILE A 226 -4.22 11.78 -16.68
CA ILE A 226 -4.95 10.97 -15.72
C ILE A 226 -5.03 9.59 -16.38
N CYS A 227 -4.32 8.61 -15.83
CA CYS A 227 -4.56 7.22 -16.20
C CYS A 227 -6.03 6.89 -15.96
N PRO A 228 -6.69 6.18 -16.91
CA PRO A 228 -8.09 5.80 -16.79
C PRO A 228 -8.33 4.90 -15.56
#